data_ea8054ce6613f3075bba7852378b8430
#
_entry.id   ea8054ce6613f3075bba7852378b8430
#
_cell.length_a   1.000
_cell.length_b   1.000
_cell.length_c   1.000
_cell.angle_alpha   90.00
_cell.angle_beta   90.00
_cell.angle_gamma   90.00
#
_symmetry.space_group_name_H-M   'P 1'
#
loop_
_entity.id
_entity.type
_entity.pdbx_description
1 polymer ?
#
loop_
_entity_poly.entity_id
_entity_poly.type
_entity_poly.pdbx_seq_one_letter_code
_entity_poly.pdbx_strand_id
1 'polypeptide(L)'
;MIIKALNSLQEEFGDDIDDFFFSYQVFIGPEEVDGACEVYDFNLISIKRLARDFSDFGIMLNRGWMISKYFDEEQIKREIEYIIKKSINKDNEISYNNIAMFLRREEQ
;
A
#
# COMPACT_ATOMS: atom_id res chain seq x y z
N MET A 1 -8.56 10.54 -9.91
CA MET A 1 -7.52 9.51 -9.82
C MET A 1 -8.09 8.22 -9.30
N ILE A 2 -7.63 7.13 -9.88
CA ILE A 2 -8.11 5.78 -9.55
C ILE A 2 -6.93 4.81 -9.45
N ILE A 3 -7.20 3.66 -8.83
CA ILE A 3 -6.31 2.51 -8.90
C ILE A 3 -6.45 1.91 -10.30
N LYS A 4 -5.34 1.83 -11.05
CA LYS A 4 -5.32 1.24 -12.39
C LYS A 4 -4.89 -0.22 -12.36
N ALA A 5 -4.06 -0.60 -11.40
CA ALA A 5 -3.67 -1.99 -11.17
C ALA A 5 -3.14 -2.14 -9.75
N LEU A 6 -3.34 -3.31 -9.17
CA LEU A 6 -2.81 -3.68 -7.86
C LEU A 6 -2.24 -5.09 -7.99
N ASN A 7 -0.94 -5.22 -7.78
CA ASN A 7 -0.24 -6.50 -7.95
C ASN A 7 0.53 -6.87 -6.69
N SER A 8 0.39 -8.11 -6.25
CA SER A 8 1.26 -8.65 -5.20
C SER A 8 2.58 -9.08 -5.83
N LEU A 9 3.69 -8.62 -5.25
CA LEU A 9 5.03 -8.98 -5.71
C LEU A 9 5.60 -10.14 -4.88
N GLN A 10 5.18 -10.24 -3.62
CA GLN A 10 5.61 -11.26 -2.70
C GLN A 10 4.47 -11.58 -1.75
N GLU A 11 4.24 -12.87 -1.52
CA GLU A 11 3.20 -13.37 -0.63
C GLU A 11 3.82 -14.40 0.30
N GLU A 12 3.70 -14.19 1.61
CA GLU A 12 4.18 -15.12 2.62
C GLU A 12 3.10 -15.37 3.64
N PHE A 13 2.84 -16.65 3.90
CA PHE A 13 1.99 -17.08 4.99
C PHE A 13 2.80 -17.97 5.94
N GLY A 14 2.55 -17.84 7.24
CA GLY A 14 3.03 -18.80 8.21
C GLY A 14 2.12 -20.03 8.27
N ASP A 15 2.20 -20.77 9.36
CA ASP A 15 1.34 -21.95 9.58
C ASP A 15 -0.12 -21.56 9.75
N ASP A 16 -0.38 -20.34 10.22
CA ASP A 16 -1.71 -19.77 10.40
C ASP A 16 -1.97 -18.79 9.26
N ILE A 17 -3.14 -18.86 8.64
CA ILE A 17 -3.54 -17.97 7.55
C ILE A 17 -3.56 -16.50 7.98
N ASP A 18 -3.70 -16.23 9.28
CA ASP A 18 -3.66 -14.86 9.83
C ASP A 18 -2.24 -14.36 10.11
N ASP A 19 -1.22 -15.19 9.85
CA ASP A 19 0.18 -14.83 9.94
C ASP A 19 0.72 -14.63 8.54
N PHE A 20 0.73 -13.37 8.06
CA PHE A 20 1.12 -13.10 6.68
C PHE A 20 1.92 -11.81 6.54
N PHE A 21 2.66 -11.78 5.44
CA PHE A 21 3.39 -10.60 4.95
C PHE A 21 3.31 -10.58 3.43
N PHE A 22 2.92 -9.44 2.86
CA PHE A 22 2.84 -9.24 1.41
C PHE A 22 3.58 -7.96 1.02
N SER A 23 4.21 -7.98 -0.15
CA SER A 23 4.69 -6.78 -0.83
C SER A 23 3.79 -6.52 -2.03
N TYR A 24 3.33 -5.29 -2.16
CA TYR A 24 2.43 -4.86 -3.22
C TYR A 24 3.00 -3.72 -4.04
N GLN A 25 2.54 -3.68 -5.28
CA GLN A 25 2.76 -2.57 -6.19
C GLN A 25 1.40 -2.09 -6.68
N VAL A 26 1.14 -0.78 -6.61
CA VAL A 26 -0.12 -0.19 -7.04
C VAL A 26 0.15 0.92 -8.05
N PHE A 27 -0.66 0.92 -9.12
CA PHE A 27 -0.58 1.90 -10.22
C PHE A 27 -1.77 2.85 -10.06
N ILE A 28 -1.49 4.13 -9.88
CA ILE A 28 -2.50 5.16 -9.62
C ILE A 28 -2.38 6.27 -10.66
N GLY A 29 -3.48 6.66 -11.26
CA GLY A 29 -3.47 7.72 -12.26
C GLY A 29 -4.86 8.26 -12.57
N PRO A 30 -4.93 9.30 -13.44
CA PRO A 30 -6.21 9.87 -13.85
C PRO A 30 -7.07 8.87 -14.60
N GLU A 31 -8.34 8.79 -14.23
CA GLU A 31 -9.28 7.85 -14.85
C GLU A 31 -9.41 8.08 -16.36
N GLU A 32 -9.41 9.34 -16.77
CA GLU A 32 -9.66 9.74 -18.14
C GLU A 32 -8.46 9.64 -19.08
N VAL A 33 -7.28 9.32 -18.55
CA VAL A 33 -6.04 9.24 -19.35
C VAL A 33 -5.47 7.84 -19.28
N ASP A 34 -5.62 7.09 -20.36
CA ASP A 34 -5.08 5.74 -20.47
C ASP A 34 -3.54 5.76 -20.42
N GLY A 35 -2.98 4.84 -19.68
CA GLY A 35 -1.53 4.68 -19.57
C GLY A 35 -0.84 5.70 -18.67
N ALA A 36 -1.51 6.77 -18.25
CA ALA A 36 -0.93 7.73 -17.32
C ALA A 36 -1.08 7.21 -15.90
N CYS A 37 0.03 6.97 -15.24
CA CYS A 37 0.03 6.54 -13.83
C CYS A 37 1.39 6.73 -13.20
N GLU A 38 1.36 6.81 -11.87
CA GLU A 38 2.54 6.68 -11.04
C GLU A 38 2.47 5.36 -10.29
N VAL A 39 3.63 4.80 -9.98
CA VAL A 39 3.74 3.50 -9.34
C VAL A 39 4.18 3.69 -7.90
N TYR A 40 3.49 3.01 -7.00
CA TYR A 40 3.81 3.01 -5.57
C TYR A 40 3.98 1.59 -5.09
N ASP A 41 4.83 1.39 -4.10
CA ASP A 41 4.92 0.12 -3.40
C ASP A 41 4.54 0.29 -1.94
N PHE A 42 4.08 -0.79 -1.34
CA PHE A 42 3.77 -0.84 0.09
C PHE A 42 3.82 -2.29 0.57
N ASN A 43 3.90 -2.45 1.88
CA ASN A 43 3.87 -3.74 2.52
C ASN A 43 2.58 -3.90 3.32
N LEU A 44 2.04 -5.11 3.32
CA LEU A 44 0.94 -5.49 4.19
C LEU A 44 1.45 -6.54 5.16
N ILE A 45 1.27 -6.30 6.45
CA ILE A 45 1.67 -7.25 7.48
C ILE A 45 0.51 -7.51 8.43
N SER A 46 0.33 -8.77 8.81
CA SER A 46 -0.68 -9.10 9.82
C SER A 46 -0.22 -8.66 11.21
N ILE A 47 -1.19 -8.36 12.06
CA ILE A 47 -0.92 -8.08 13.48
C ILE A 47 -0.13 -9.22 14.10
N LYS A 48 -0.49 -10.45 13.78
CA LYS A 48 0.16 -11.65 14.31
C LYS A 48 1.63 -11.73 13.90
N ARG A 49 1.93 -11.50 12.60
CA ARG A 49 3.32 -11.50 12.10
C ARG A 49 4.11 -10.35 12.72
N LEU A 50 3.52 -9.16 12.76
CA LEU A 50 4.17 -7.98 13.32
C LEU A 50 4.53 -8.19 14.78
N ALA A 51 3.62 -8.73 15.59
CA ALA A 51 3.87 -8.98 17.01
C ALA A 51 5.04 -9.96 17.23
N ARG A 52 5.13 -10.99 16.37
CA ARG A 52 6.23 -11.95 16.44
C ARG A 52 7.57 -11.32 16.05
N ASP A 53 7.58 -10.60 14.93
CA ASP A 53 8.82 -10.04 14.37
C ASP A 53 9.26 -8.79 15.14
N PHE A 54 8.29 -8.05 15.73
CA PHE A 54 8.56 -6.79 16.43
C PHE A 54 9.46 -6.97 17.65
N SER A 55 9.46 -8.15 18.26
CA SER A 55 10.30 -8.42 19.43
C SER A 55 11.78 -8.22 19.14
N ASP A 56 12.17 -8.28 17.87
CA ASP A 56 13.57 -8.16 17.45
C ASP A 56 13.96 -6.71 17.14
N PHE A 57 13.01 -5.77 17.05
CA PHE A 57 13.27 -4.42 16.55
C PHE A 57 13.22 -3.31 17.60
N GLY A 58 12.47 -3.46 18.67
CA GLY A 58 12.30 -2.41 19.68
C GLY A 58 11.47 -1.21 19.21
N ILE A 59 11.85 -0.57 18.12
CA ILE A 59 11.11 0.54 17.49
C ILE A 59 11.10 0.33 15.98
N MET A 60 9.93 0.56 15.37
CA MET A 60 9.79 0.50 13.93
C MET A 60 9.06 1.75 13.43
N LEU A 61 9.65 2.41 12.42
CA LEU A 61 9.03 3.55 11.76
C LEU A 61 9.17 3.34 10.24
N ASN A 62 8.09 2.94 9.59
CA ASN A 62 8.11 2.66 8.15
C ASN A 62 6.91 3.28 7.45
N ARG A 63 7.20 4.11 6.43
CA ARG A 63 6.19 4.58 5.50
C ARG A 63 5.80 3.43 4.56
N GLY A 64 4.53 3.40 4.17
CA GLY A 64 4.07 2.38 3.23
C GLY A 64 3.84 1.01 3.87
N TRP A 65 3.55 0.97 5.16
CA TRP A 65 3.19 -0.26 5.84
C TRP A 65 1.72 -0.22 6.24
N MET A 66 0.97 -1.22 5.79
CA MET A 66 -0.41 -1.45 6.22
C MET A 66 -0.42 -2.63 7.19
N ILE A 67 -1.16 -2.49 8.28
CA ILE A 67 -1.29 -3.53 9.28
C ILE A 67 -2.73 -3.99 9.30
N SER A 68 -2.95 -5.29 9.21
CA SER A 68 -4.28 -5.88 9.13
C SER A 68 -4.37 -7.11 10.03
N LYS A 69 -5.56 -7.36 10.56
CA LYS A 69 -5.81 -8.56 11.36
C LYS A 69 -6.01 -9.78 10.46
N TYR A 70 -6.77 -9.59 9.39
CA TYR A 70 -7.08 -10.64 8.41
C TYR A 70 -6.70 -10.18 7.02
N PHE A 71 -6.42 -11.13 6.13
CA PHE A 71 -6.19 -10.82 4.72
C PHE A 71 -7.52 -10.59 4.02
N ASP A 72 -7.70 -9.40 3.45
CA ASP A 72 -8.87 -9.03 2.66
C ASP A 72 -8.45 -7.97 1.63
N GLU A 73 -8.30 -8.39 0.39
CA GLU A 73 -7.81 -7.50 -0.68
C GLU A 73 -8.78 -6.35 -0.95
N GLU A 74 -10.08 -6.55 -0.75
CA GLU A 74 -11.06 -5.46 -0.91
C GLU A 74 -10.86 -4.36 0.14
N GLN A 75 -10.46 -4.71 1.36
CA GLN A 75 -10.10 -3.72 2.37
C GLN A 75 -8.84 -2.95 1.99
N ILE A 76 -7.86 -3.63 1.39
CA ILE A 76 -6.64 -2.99 0.90
C ILE A 76 -6.99 -1.94 -0.14
N LYS A 77 -7.83 -2.32 -1.12
CA LYS A 77 -8.28 -1.40 -2.17
C LYS A 77 -9.01 -0.19 -1.59
N ARG A 78 -9.92 -0.42 -0.64
CA ARG A 78 -10.66 0.67 0.01
C ARG A 78 -9.73 1.63 0.74
N GLU A 79 -8.70 1.12 1.41
CA GLU A 79 -7.73 1.95 2.09
C GLU A 79 -6.93 2.80 1.11
N ILE A 80 -6.52 2.22 -0.02
CA ILE A 80 -5.81 2.96 -1.07
C ILE A 80 -6.73 4.02 -1.68
N GLU A 81 -7.98 3.70 -1.95
CA GLU A 81 -8.96 4.66 -2.46
C GLU A 81 -9.19 5.82 -1.47
N TYR A 82 -9.20 5.54 -0.18
CA TYR A 82 -9.28 6.56 0.86
C TYR A 82 -8.04 7.46 0.85
N ILE A 83 -6.85 6.88 0.71
CA ILE A 83 -5.59 7.65 0.59
C ILE A 83 -5.67 8.56 -0.63
N ILE A 84 -6.11 8.03 -1.77
CA ILE A 84 -6.28 8.82 -3.00
C ILE A 84 -7.24 9.99 -2.74
N LYS A 85 -8.41 9.70 -2.17
CA LYS A 85 -9.46 10.70 -1.95
C LYS A 85 -8.96 11.87 -1.11
N LYS A 86 -8.24 11.61 -0.03
CA LYS A 86 -7.73 12.68 0.85
C LYS A 86 -6.49 13.38 0.30
N SER A 87 -5.91 12.86 -0.79
CA SER A 87 -4.68 13.39 -1.39
C SER A 87 -4.93 14.25 -2.63
N ILE A 88 -6.15 14.24 -3.16
CA ILE A 88 -6.50 14.89 -4.43
C ILE A 88 -6.27 16.39 -4.36
N ASN A 89 -5.62 16.91 -5.41
CA ASN A 89 -5.41 18.33 -5.66
C ASN A 89 -5.69 18.59 -7.14
N LYS A 90 -5.89 19.85 -7.52
CA LYS A 90 -6.09 20.23 -8.92
C LYS A 90 -4.86 19.93 -9.76
N ASP A 91 -3.68 20.01 -9.16
CA ASP A 91 -2.40 19.66 -9.77
C ASP A 91 -2.12 18.18 -9.51
N ASN A 92 -2.01 17.39 -10.57
CA ASN A 92 -1.78 15.96 -10.47
C ASN A 92 -0.46 15.63 -9.75
N GLU A 93 0.60 16.41 -9.98
CA GLU A 93 1.88 16.18 -9.33
C GLU A 93 1.78 16.38 -7.81
N ILE A 94 1.03 17.36 -7.38
CA ILE A 94 0.77 17.57 -5.95
C ILE A 94 -0.01 16.38 -5.39
N SER A 95 -1.00 15.88 -6.12
CA SER A 95 -1.75 14.68 -5.72
C SER A 95 -0.82 13.48 -5.55
N TYR A 96 0.08 13.24 -6.51
CA TYR A 96 1.03 12.15 -6.44
C TYR A 96 1.97 12.28 -5.23
N ASN A 97 2.45 13.48 -4.96
CA ASN A 97 3.30 13.72 -3.81
C ASN A 97 2.56 13.54 -2.47
N ASN A 98 1.28 13.90 -2.43
CA ASN A 98 0.45 13.68 -1.25
C ASN A 98 0.26 12.18 -0.97
N ILE A 99 0.02 11.39 -2.01
CA ILE A 99 -0.08 9.93 -1.90
C ILE A 99 1.24 9.37 -1.38
N ALA A 100 2.36 9.92 -1.82
CA ALA A 100 3.70 9.49 -1.41
C ALA A 100 4.00 9.73 0.07
N MET A 101 3.16 10.45 0.79
CA MET A 101 3.26 10.58 2.25
C MET A 101 2.82 9.29 2.96
N PHE A 102 2.05 8.45 2.29
CA PHE A 102 1.51 7.20 2.84
C PHE A 102 2.11 5.95 2.21
N LEU A 103 2.29 5.95 0.90
CA LEU A 103 2.87 4.85 0.12
C LEU A 103 4.21 5.30 -0.45
N ARG A 104 5.08 4.35 -0.73
CA ARG A 104 6.40 4.68 -1.31
C ARG A 104 6.26 4.84 -2.82
N ARG A 105 6.49 6.05 -3.33
CA ARG A 105 6.47 6.32 -4.77
C ARG A 105 7.76 5.80 -5.39
N GLU A 106 7.62 4.95 -6.42
CA GLU A 106 8.77 4.45 -7.15
C GLU A 106 9.35 5.55 -8.02
N GLU A 107 10.66 5.68 -7.99
CA GLU A 107 11.38 6.60 -8.87
C GLU A 107 11.62 5.92 -10.22
N GLN A 108 11.46 6.71 -11.26
CA GLN A 108 11.68 6.24 -12.64
C GLN A 108 13.02 6.73 -13.17
#